data_6d0e130e777ac997a0c966fe21bc72fa
#
_entry.id   6d0e130e777ac997a0c966fe21bc72fa
#
_cell.length_a   1.000
_cell.length_b   1.000
_cell.length_c   1.000
_cell.angle_alpha   90.00
_cell.angle_beta   90.00
_cell.angle_gamma   90.00
#
_symmetry.space_group_name_H-M   'P 1'
#
loop_
_entity.id
_entity.type
_entity.pdbx_description
1 polymer ?
#
loop_
_entity_poly.entity_id
_entity_poly.type
_entity_poly.pdbx_seq_one_letter_code
_entity_poly.pdbx_strand_id
1 'polypeptide(L)'
;MEKVVSSNRASRTHPWPAGPLQVDLAAGEAHVWAATLDDVAPEARLRLFETLDAGERGRAARFAFEALRLRYVVAHGFLRDVLSRYCGVEPARLAFAAGPQGKPFLQHPPGGVHFNLSHSTAMAICAVARTEIGADIE
;
A
#
# COMPACT_ATOMS: atom_id res chain seq x y z
N MET A 1 5.51 -12.85 -16.07
CA MET A 1 6.63 -11.92 -16.18
C MET A 1 6.49 -10.85 -15.11
N GLU A 2 7.57 -10.60 -14.43
CA GLU A 2 7.56 -9.60 -13.37
C GLU A 2 8.02 -8.26 -13.88
N LYS A 3 7.42 -7.22 -13.38
CA LYS A 3 7.81 -5.86 -13.72
C LYS A 3 7.91 -5.03 -12.47
N VAL A 4 9.05 -4.41 -12.26
CA VAL A 4 9.23 -3.46 -11.18
C VAL A 4 8.75 -2.12 -11.66
N VAL A 5 7.76 -1.56 -10.98
CA VAL A 5 7.11 -0.35 -11.44
C VAL A 5 7.64 0.89 -10.76
N SER A 6 7.91 0.86 -9.47
CA SER A 6 8.34 2.07 -8.83
C SER A 6 9.00 1.81 -7.55
N SER A 7 9.89 2.64 -7.24
CA SER A 7 10.37 2.69 -5.94
C SER A 7 10.33 3.99 -5.41
N ASN A 8 10.10 4.27 -4.39
CA ASN A 8 10.82 4.81 -3.87
C ASN A 8 10.81 5.66 -2.85
N ARG A 9 11.18 6.62 -2.72
CA ARG A 9 11.30 7.61 -1.74
C ARG A 9 10.26 8.62 -1.88
N ALA A 10 9.46 8.90 -0.88
CA ALA A 10 8.59 10.04 -0.85
C ALA A 10 9.42 11.29 -0.88
N SER A 11 9.11 12.21 -1.75
CA SER A 11 9.69 13.52 -1.67
C SER A 11 9.09 14.25 -0.49
N ARG A 12 9.75 15.28 -0.03
CA ARG A 12 9.27 16.07 1.10
C ARG A 12 7.91 16.70 0.87
N THR A 13 7.57 16.96 -0.36
CA THR A 13 6.33 17.68 -0.71
C THR A 13 5.33 16.81 -1.44
N HIS A 14 5.69 15.59 -1.77
CA HIS A 14 4.85 14.75 -2.61
C HIS A 14 4.62 13.41 -1.95
N PRO A 15 3.38 12.97 -1.80
CA PRO A 15 3.13 11.62 -1.30
C PRO A 15 3.57 10.63 -2.34
N TRP A 16 3.99 9.47 -1.86
CA TRP A 16 4.29 8.44 -2.81
C TRP A 16 3.22 7.41 -2.93
N PRO A 17 3.47 6.47 -3.81
CA PRO A 17 4.67 6.32 -4.62
C PRO A 17 4.73 7.31 -5.75
N ALA A 18 5.97 7.64 -6.14
CA ALA A 18 6.21 8.43 -7.34
C ALA A 18 6.13 7.46 -8.51
N GLY A 19 5.14 7.47 -9.25
CA GLY A 19 4.97 6.58 -10.39
C GLY A 19 3.74 6.99 -11.15
N PRO A 20 3.36 6.27 -12.19
CA PRO A 20 2.18 6.65 -12.96
C PRO A 20 0.94 6.66 -12.08
N LEU A 21 0.08 7.66 -12.30
CA LEU A 21 -1.18 7.77 -11.58
C LEU A 21 -2.18 6.71 -11.99
N GLN A 22 -2.03 6.17 -13.18
CA GLN A 22 -2.85 5.10 -13.68
C GLN A 22 -1.96 4.01 -14.23
N VAL A 23 -2.21 2.77 -13.87
CA VAL A 23 -1.37 1.66 -14.27
C VAL A 23 -2.24 0.53 -14.79
N ASP A 24 -1.87 0.03 -15.96
CA ASP A 24 -2.48 -1.15 -16.54
C ASP A 24 -1.66 -2.38 -16.15
N LEU A 25 -2.37 -3.44 -15.83
CA LEU A 25 -1.76 -4.70 -15.43
C LEU A 25 -2.20 -5.77 -16.41
N ALA A 26 -1.25 -6.27 -17.19
CA ALA A 26 -1.54 -7.32 -18.16
C ALA A 26 -1.57 -8.68 -17.48
N ALA A 27 -2.30 -9.61 -18.09
CA ALA A 27 -2.30 -10.99 -17.63
C ALA A 27 -0.87 -11.55 -17.69
N GLY A 28 -0.46 -12.25 -16.65
CA GLY A 28 0.89 -12.80 -16.58
C GLY A 28 1.95 -11.84 -16.07
N GLU A 29 1.56 -10.57 -15.80
CA GLU A 29 2.48 -9.62 -15.19
C GLU A 29 2.29 -9.55 -13.69
N ALA A 30 3.38 -9.29 -12.98
CA ALA A 30 3.34 -8.90 -11.59
C ALA A 30 4.13 -7.61 -11.46
N HIS A 31 3.56 -6.64 -10.77
CA HIS A 31 4.22 -5.37 -10.51
C HIS A 31 4.65 -5.32 -9.04
N VAL A 32 5.83 -4.83 -8.79
CA VAL A 32 6.34 -4.68 -7.43
C VAL A 32 6.64 -3.21 -7.19
N TRP A 33 6.07 -2.69 -6.11
CA TRP A 33 6.27 -1.32 -5.66
C TRP A 33 6.99 -1.35 -4.33
N ALA A 34 7.95 -0.46 -4.15
CA ALA A 34 8.70 -0.38 -2.91
C ALA A 34 8.71 1.04 -2.39
N ALA A 35 8.74 1.16 -1.08
CA ALA A 35 8.72 2.45 -0.43
C ALA A 35 9.48 2.40 0.90
N THR A 36 10.15 3.51 1.22
CA THR A 36 10.74 3.66 2.55
C THR A 36 9.68 4.17 3.50
N LEU A 37 9.69 3.69 4.73
CA LEU A 37 8.68 4.03 5.74
C LEU A 37 9.10 5.19 6.63
N ASP A 38 10.39 5.47 6.67
CA ASP A 38 10.94 6.56 7.48
C ASP A 38 11.19 7.80 6.62
N ASP A 39 11.41 8.92 7.26
CA ASP A 39 11.70 10.20 6.59
C ASP A 39 10.58 10.72 5.69
N VAL A 40 9.35 10.35 5.98
CA VAL A 40 8.19 10.88 5.29
C VAL A 40 7.80 12.20 5.96
N ALA A 41 7.62 13.24 5.17
CA ALA A 41 7.25 14.55 5.70
C ALA A 41 5.92 14.47 6.45
N PRO A 42 5.75 15.24 7.54
CA PRO A 42 4.51 15.22 8.32
C PRO A 42 3.25 15.46 7.48
N GLU A 43 3.32 16.37 6.51
CA GLU A 43 2.18 16.66 5.64
C GLU A 43 1.81 15.45 4.79
N ALA A 44 2.83 14.74 4.29
CA ALA A 44 2.59 13.54 3.49
C ALA A 44 2.02 12.42 4.36
N ARG A 45 2.52 12.27 5.59
CA ARG A 45 1.97 11.28 6.52
C ARG A 45 0.51 11.58 6.84
N LEU A 46 0.18 12.84 7.04
CA LEU A 46 -1.19 13.24 7.32
C LEU A 46 -2.11 12.87 6.15
N ARG A 47 -1.69 13.14 4.93
CA ARG A 47 -2.48 12.76 3.76
C ARG A 47 -2.67 11.25 3.67
N LEU A 48 -1.62 10.49 3.96
CA LEU A 48 -1.74 9.03 3.97
C LEU A 48 -2.69 8.56 5.08
N PHE A 49 -2.58 9.13 6.26
CA PHE A 49 -3.47 8.82 7.37
C PHE A 49 -4.93 9.09 7.03
N GLU A 50 -5.19 10.18 6.32
CA GLU A 50 -6.55 10.54 5.94
C GLU A 50 -7.19 9.54 4.98
N THR A 51 -6.39 8.72 4.30
CA THR A 51 -6.93 7.68 3.43
C THR A 51 -7.31 6.40 4.18
N LEU A 52 -6.87 6.25 5.42
CA LEU A 52 -7.11 5.04 6.21
C LEU A 52 -8.54 4.98 6.72
N ASP A 53 -9.07 3.78 6.82
CA ASP A 53 -10.39 3.59 7.41
C ASP A 53 -10.33 3.53 8.95
N ALA A 54 -11.49 3.44 9.58
CA ALA A 54 -11.57 3.41 11.04
C ALA A 54 -10.82 2.22 11.65
N GLY A 55 -10.86 1.08 11.00
CA GLY A 55 -10.15 -0.11 11.49
C GLY A 55 -8.65 0.06 11.46
N GLU A 56 -8.15 0.61 10.36
CA GLU A 56 -6.72 0.89 10.23
C GLU A 56 -6.26 1.95 11.22
N ARG A 57 -7.03 3.01 11.38
CA ARG A 57 -6.71 4.06 12.36
C ARG A 57 -6.71 3.51 13.78
N GLY A 58 -7.65 2.62 14.08
CA GLY A 58 -7.70 1.96 15.38
C GLY A 58 -6.47 1.09 15.64
N ARG A 59 -6.02 0.34 14.64
CA ARG A 59 -4.81 -0.46 14.77
C ARG A 59 -3.58 0.41 14.95
N ALA A 60 -3.48 1.50 14.20
CA ALA A 60 -2.38 2.44 14.35
C ALA A 60 -2.32 2.99 15.77
N ALA A 61 -3.47 3.32 16.34
CA ALA A 61 -3.55 3.88 17.68
C ALA A 61 -3.12 2.91 18.78
N ARG A 62 -3.12 1.61 18.50
CA ARG A 62 -2.76 0.59 19.47
C ARG A 62 -1.25 0.40 19.63
N PHE A 63 -0.45 0.91 18.71
CA PHE A 63 0.99 0.79 18.85
C PHE A 63 1.50 1.62 20.02
N ALA A 64 2.29 0.98 20.87
CA ALA A 64 2.85 1.66 22.05
C ALA A 64 3.92 2.68 21.69
N PHE A 65 4.62 2.44 20.59
CA PHE A 65 5.72 3.32 20.17
C PHE A 65 5.33 4.11 18.94
N GLU A 66 5.63 5.40 18.98
CA GLU A 66 5.28 6.30 17.88
C GLU A 66 5.91 5.88 16.56
N ALA A 67 7.17 5.45 16.59
CA ALA A 67 7.85 5.03 15.36
C ALA A 67 7.10 3.90 14.65
N LEU A 68 6.58 2.94 15.40
CA LEU A 68 5.82 1.82 14.84
C LEU A 68 4.47 2.27 14.30
N ARG A 69 3.82 3.19 15.02
CA ARG A 69 2.56 3.76 14.56
C ARG A 69 2.73 4.49 13.23
N LEU A 70 3.77 5.32 13.12
CA LEU A 70 4.03 6.08 11.91
C LEU A 70 4.36 5.17 10.74
N ARG A 71 5.13 4.12 10.95
CA ARG A 71 5.43 3.15 9.91
C ARG A 71 4.19 2.42 9.45
N TYR A 72 3.29 2.06 10.37
CA TYR A 72 2.02 1.44 10.01
C TYR A 72 1.20 2.37 9.11
N VAL A 73 1.08 3.63 9.48
CA VAL A 73 0.33 4.62 8.69
C VAL A 73 0.91 4.75 7.29
N VAL A 74 2.23 4.84 7.19
CA VAL A 74 2.87 5.00 5.88
C VAL A 74 2.70 3.72 5.04
N ALA A 75 2.90 2.55 5.63
CA ALA A 75 2.77 1.29 4.89
C ALA A 75 1.35 1.09 4.35
N HIS A 76 0.34 1.33 5.17
CA HIS A 76 -1.04 1.13 4.75
C HIS A 76 -1.55 2.23 3.83
N GLY A 77 -1.10 3.46 4.05
CA GLY A 77 -1.39 4.54 3.12
C GLY A 77 -0.75 4.31 1.76
N PHE A 78 0.48 3.79 1.76
CA PHE A 78 1.18 3.39 0.55
C PHE A 78 0.40 2.30 -0.20
N LEU A 79 -0.07 1.27 0.50
CA LEU A 79 -0.86 0.21 -0.11
C LEU A 79 -2.10 0.77 -0.81
N ARG A 80 -2.84 1.64 -0.13
CA ARG A 80 -4.03 2.26 -0.72
C ARG A 80 -3.70 3.10 -1.94
N ASP A 81 -2.62 3.86 -1.86
CA ASP A 81 -2.20 4.69 -2.98
C ASP A 81 -1.80 3.85 -4.19
N VAL A 82 -1.03 2.78 -3.97
CA VAL A 82 -0.65 1.87 -5.05
C VAL A 82 -1.89 1.24 -5.69
N LEU A 83 -2.78 0.68 -4.89
CA LEU A 83 -3.94 -0.03 -5.43
C LEU A 83 -4.91 0.91 -6.15
N SER A 84 -5.02 2.15 -5.70
CA SER A 84 -5.88 3.14 -6.38
C SER A 84 -5.47 3.35 -7.83
N ARG A 85 -4.20 3.20 -8.12
CA ARG A 85 -3.68 3.38 -9.49
C ARG A 85 -4.10 2.27 -10.44
N TYR A 86 -4.44 1.10 -9.90
CA TYR A 86 -4.94 -0.03 -10.71
C TYR A 86 -6.45 -0.04 -10.80
N CYS A 87 -7.11 0.47 -9.78
CA CYS A 87 -8.56 0.32 -9.65
C CYS A 87 -9.35 1.55 -10.11
N GLY A 88 -8.69 2.68 -10.28
CA GLY A 88 -9.37 3.93 -10.63
C GLY A 88 -10.30 4.44 -9.54
N VAL A 89 -10.08 4.03 -8.30
CA VAL A 89 -10.86 4.45 -7.14
C VAL A 89 -9.93 5.16 -6.18
N GLU A 90 -10.39 6.25 -5.59
CA GLU A 90 -9.56 7.00 -4.66
C GLU A 90 -9.13 6.13 -3.47
N PRO A 91 -7.92 6.37 -2.93
CA PRO A 91 -7.39 5.53 -1.85
C PRO A 91 -8.32 5.37 -0.67
N ALA A 92 -8.99 6.45 -0.25
CA ALA A 92 -9.87 6.41 0.91
C ALA A 92 -11.14 5.57 0.67
N ARG A 93 -11.47 5.29 -0.57
CA ARG A 93 -12.68 4.56 -0.92
C ARG A 93 -12.43 3.06 -1.13
N LEU A 94 -11.18 2.64 -1.09
CA LEU A 94 -10.87 1.22 -1.16
C LEU A 94 -11.32 0.54 0.14
N ALA A 95 -11.88 -0.66 0.01
CA ALA A 95 -12.27 -1.44 1.18
C ALA A 95 -11.64 -2.82 1.11
N PHE A 96 -11.13 -3.26 2.24
CA PHE A 96 -10.46 -4.54 2.37
C PHE A 96 -11.25 -5.47 3.27
N ALA A 97 -11.11 -6.77 3.03
CA ALA A 97 -11.66 -7.80 3.88
C ALA A 97 -10.60 -8.86 4.09
N ALA A 98 -10.76 -9.69 5.10
CA ALA A 98 -9.83 -10.77 5.37
C ALA A 98 -10.38 -12.08 4.80
N GLY A 99 -9.51 -12.84 4.15
CA GLY A 99 -9.84 -14.17 3.68
C GLY A 99 -9.84 -15.19 4.81
N PRO A 100 -10.11 -16.48 4.48
CA PRO A 100 -10.21 -17.53 5.52
C PRO A 100 -8.97 -17.68 6.39
N GLN A 101 -7.81 -17.34 5.85
CA GLN A 101 -6.55 -17.45 6.58
C GLN A 101 -6.04 -16.10 7.06
N GLY A 102 -6.90 -15.09 7.08
CA GLY A 102 -6.53 -13.77 7.54
C GLY A 102 -5.83 -12.89 6.53
N LYS A 103 -5.55 -13.40 5.34
CA LYS A 103 -4.90 -12.58 4.31
C LYS A 103 -5.86 -11.53 3.79
N PRO A 104 -5.49 -10.24 3.80
CA PRO A 104 -6.38 -9.21 3.29
C PRO A 104 -6.53 -9.29 1.77
N PHE A 105 -7.71 -8.97 1.30
CA PHE A 105 -7.98 -8.84 -0.12
C PHE A 105 -8.85 -7.60 -0.37
N LEU A 106 -8.86 -7.14 -1.60
CA LEU A 106 -9.61 -5.96 -1.97
C LEU A 106 -11.07 -6.32 -2.19
N GLN A 107 -11.94 -5.81 -1.31
CA GLN A 107 -13.37 -6.06 -1.38
C GLN A 107 -14.09 -5.05 -2.26
N HIS A 108 -13.64 -3.80 -2.24
CA HIS A 108 -14.18 -2.75 -3.09
C HIS A 108 -13.04 -1.96 -3.71
N PRO A 109 -13.00 -1.81 -5.04
CA PRO A 109 -13.93 -2.39 -6.01
C PRO A 109 -13.70 -3.90 -6.15
N PRO A 110 -14.75 -4.67 -6.47
CA PRO A 110 -14.61 -6.12 -6.63
C PRO A 110 -13.87 -6.48 -7.91
N GLY A 111 -13.20 -7.59 -7.87
CA GLY A 111 -12.51 -8.16 -9.04
C GLY A 111 -11.30 -7.34 -9.43
N GLY A 112 -10.44 -7.89 -10.21
CA GLY A 112 -9.37 -7.15 -10.81
C GLY A 112 -8.00 -7.49 -10.31
N VAL A 113 -7.59 -7.00 -9.17
CA VAL A 113 -6.21 -7.19 -8.75
C VAL A 113 -6.08 -7.94 -7.44
N HIS A 114 -5.02 -8.72 -7.36
CA HIS A 114 -4.55 -9.33 -6.13
C HIS A 114 -3.30 -8.61 -5.69
N PHE A 115 -3.09 -8.56 -4.40
CA PHE A 115 -1.93 -7.87 -3.87
C PHE A 115 -1.35 -8.58 -2.66
N ASN A 116 -0.13 -8.24 -2.35
CA ASN A 116 0.50 -8.65 -1.10
C ASN A 116 1.36 -7.49 -0.61
N LEU A 117 1.17 -7.14 0.65
CA LEU A 117 1.97 -6.12 1.30
C LEU A 117 2.88 -6.79 2.31
N SER A 118 4.17 -6.51 2.20
CA SER A 118 5.15 -6.97 3.17
C SER A 118 6.01 -5.79 3.58
N HIS A 119 6.42 -5.75 4.85
CA HIS A 119 7.29 -4.68 5.29
C HIS A 119 8.26 -5.17 6.35
N SER A 120 9.43 -4.58 6.33
CA SER A 120 10.43 -4.71 7.37
C SER A 120 10.44 -3.42 8.19
N THR A 121 11.47 -3.22 8.99
CA THR A 121 11.56 -2.05 9.85
C THR A 121 11.44 -0.72 9.10
N ALA A 122 12.06 -0.61 7.93
CA ALA A 122 12.16 0.67 7.25
C ALA A 122 11.61 0.67 5.83
N MET A 123 11.19 -0.48 5.32
CA MET A 123 10.73 -0.60 3.95
C MET A 123 9.46 -1.40 3.84
N ALA A 124 8.66 -1.06 2.84
CA ALA A 124 7.50 -1.85 2.46
C ALA A 124 7.59 -2.19 0.98
N ILE A 125 7.09 -3.36 0.62
CA ILE A 125 6.87 -3.72 -0.78
C ILE A 125 5.44 -4.16 -0.96
N CYS A 126 4.89 -3.81 -2.11
CA CYS A 126 3.56 -4.21 -2.50
C CYS A 126 3.65 -4.88 -3.86
N ALA A 127 3.26 -6.14 -3.93
CA ALA A 127 3.18 -6.87 -5.18
C ALA A 127 1.74 -6.87 -5.65
N VAL A 128 1.52 -6.63 -6.93
CA VAL A 128 0.18 -6.57 -7.53
C VAL A 128 0.17 -7.45 -8.77
N ALA A 129 -0.84 -8.30 -8.89
CA ALA A 129 -1.01 -9.18 -10.04
C ALA A 129 -2.49 -9.47 -10.27
N ARG A 130 -2.81 -10.08 -11.40
CA ARG A 130 -4.18 -10.49 -11.68
C ARG A 130 -4.53 -11.83 -11.05
N THR A 131 -3.54 -12.56 -10.58
CA THR A 131 -3.73 -13.82 -9.85
C THR A 131 -3.14 -13.68 -8.47
N GLU A 132 -3.43 -14.64 -7.59
CA GLU A 132 -2.85 -14.60 -6.25
C GLU A 132 -1.34 -14.49 -6.31
N ILE A 133 -0.79 -13.65 -5.44
CA ILE A 133 0.63 -13.36 -5.41
C ILE A 133 1.08 -13.19 -3.96
N GLY A 134 2.31 -13.59 -3.70
CA GLY A 134 2.97 -13.36 -2.43
C GLY A 134 4.30 -12.67 -2.65
N ALA A 135 4.68 -11.83 -1.71
CA ALA A 135 5.96 -11.16 -1.71
C ALA A 135 6.40 -10.96 -0.28
N ASP A 136 7.69 -10.98 -0.06
CA ASP A 136 8.22 -10.83 1.29
C ASP A 136 9.51 -10.02 1.24
N ILE A 137 9.77 -9.30 2.33
CA ILE A 137 10.99 -8.52 2.50
C ILE A 137 11.55 -8.80 3.89
N GLU A 138 12.82 -9.02 3.94
CA GLU A 138 13.51 -9.28 5.20
C GLU A 138 14.45 -8.16 5.58
#